data_1390ae71c5ddc4507b4408d1c554925e
#
_entry.id   1390ae71c5ddc4507b4408d1c554925e
#
_cell.length_a   1.000
_cell.length_b   1.000
_cell.length_c   1.000
_cell.angle_alpha   90.00
_cell.angle_beta   90.00
_cell.angle_gamma   90.00
#
_symmetry.space_group_name_H-M   'P 1'
#
loop_
_entity.id
_entity.type
_entity.pdbx_description
1 polymer ?
#
loop_
_entity_poly.entity_id
_entity_poly.type
_entity_poly.pdbx_seq_one_letter_code
_entity_poly.pdbx_strand_id
1 'polypeptide(L)'
;SDSDLRWIIDPLDGTTNFIHQVPVFSVSIALMEHEEVVVGVVYEINRDECFYAWKGGKAMLNGKEIHVSLMPDFNSSLLATGFPYSDFGRLDAYLEVFKHFMQHAAGIRRLGSAAADLAYVACGRFEGFYEYGLHAWDVAAGAFIVQMAGGEVTDFKGENNFIFGAELIAGNNPAHREMLKVISEKFNC
;
A
#
# COMPACT_ATOMS: atom_id res chain seq x y z
N SER A 1 7.79 -20.02 19.39
CA SER A 1 8.86 -19.28 20.07
C SER A 1 8.24 -18.10 20.76
N ASP A 2 8.51 -17.92 22.06
CA ASP A 2 8.04 -16.78 22.87
C ASP A 2 8.88 -15.51 22.59
N SER A 3 9.16 -15.24 21.33
CA SER A 3 9.87 -14.02 20.95
C SER A 3 8.85 -12.92 20.70
N ASP A 4 9.03 -11.76 21.34
CA ASP A 4 8.24 -10.56 21.11
C ASP A 4 8.47 -9.98 19.72
N LEU A 5 9.47 -10.50 18.99
CA LEU A 5 9.83 -10.10 17.63
C LEU A 5 9.33 -11.10 16.61
N ARG A 6 8.69 -10.59 15.54
CA ARG A 6 8.18 -11.38 14.41
C ARG A 6 8.59 -10.74 13.08
N TRP A 7 9.23 -11.53 12.23
CA TRP A 7 9.46 -11.16 10.85
C TRP A 7 8.24 -11.48 9.98
N ILE A 8 7.86 -10.54 9.12
CA ILE A 8 6.85 -10.71 8.08
C ILE A 8 7.55 -10.45 6.75
N ILE A 9 7.66 -11.49 5.90
CA ILE A 9 8.50 -11.44 4.70
C ILE A 9 7.71 -11.95 3.50
N ASP A 10 7.68 -11.15 2.43
CA ASP A 10 7.42 -11.63 1.08
C ASP A 10 8.73 -11.62 0.29
N PRO A 11 9.27 -12.78 -0.06
CA PRO A 11 10.53 -12.85 -0.81
C PRO A 11 10.37 -12.43 -2.27
N LEU A 12 9.13 -12.39 -2.80
CA LEU A 12 8.86 -12.03 -4.19
C LEU A 12 7.40 -11.57 -4.37
N ASP A 13 7.09 -10.36 -3.91
CA ASP A 13 5.81 -9.70 -4.23
C ASP A 13 5.76 -9.33 -5.71
N GLY A 14 4.63 -9.61 -6.37
CA GLY A 14 4.50 -9.51 -7.82
C GLY A 14 4.95 -10.79 -8.56
N THR A 15 4.75 -11.97 -7.96
CA THR A 15 5.14 -13.28 -8.53
C THR A 15 4.62 -13.49 -9.96
N THR A 16 3.39 -13.08 -10.24
CA THR A 16 2.82 -13.16 -11.61
C THR A 16 3.62 -12.30 -12.59
N ASN A 17 3.99 -11.09 -12.20
CA ASN A 17 4.84 -10.22 -13.00
C ASN A 17 6.20 -10.85 -13.28
N PHE A 18 6.82 -11.42 -12.24
CA PHE A 18 8.11 -12.10 -12.36
C PHE A 18 8.06 -13.25 -13.35
N ILE A 19 7.06 -14.13 -13.26
CA ILE A 19 6.88 -15.28 -14.16
C ILE A 19 6.71 -14.82 -15.62
N HIS A 20 5.96 -13.71 -15.82
CA HIS A 20 5.70 -13.15 -17.14
C HIS A 20 6.74 -12.12 -17.61
N GLN A 21 7.84 -11.93 -16.87
CA GLN A 21 8.92 -10.99 -17.19
C GLN A 21 8.45 -9.53 -17.29
N VAL A 22 7.38 -9.17 -16.54
CA VAL A 22 6.94 -7.79 -16.38
C VAL A 22 7.79 -7.14 -15.27
N PRO A 23 8.52 -6.06 -15.54
CA PRO A 23 9.56 -5.54 -14.63
C PRO A 23 8.97 -4.71 -13.49
N VAL A 24 8.06 -5.28 -12.69
CA VAL A 24 7.53 -4.71 -11.44
C VAL A 24 7.36 -5.86 -10.44
N PHE A 25 8.30 -6.03 -9.56
CA PHE A 25 8.28 -6.98 -8.45
C PHE A 25 9.29 -6.57 -7.39
N SER A 26 9.03 -6.94 -6.14
CA SER A 26 9.80 -6.46 -5.00
C SER A 26 10.00 -7.52 -3.93
N VAL A 27 10.95 -7.27 -3.03
CA VAL A 27 11.09 -7.97 -1.76
C VAL A 27 10.49 -7.09 -0.68
N SER A 28 9.62 -7.65 0.17
CA SER A 28 8.99 -6.93 1.28
C SER A 28 9.38 -7.59 2.61
N ILE A 29 9.94 -6.81 3.54
CA ILE A 29 10.40 -7.29 4.85
C ILE A 29 9.94 -6.33 5.92
N ALA A 30 9.18 -6.82 6.90
CA ALA A 30 8.82 -6.08 8.10
C ALA A 30 9.27 -6.82 9.36
N LEU A 31 9.66 -6.06 10.38
CA LEU A 31 9.85 -6.54 11.74
C LEU A 31 8.76 -5.97 12.62
N MET A 32 8.00 -6.85 13.27
CA MET A 32 7.07 -6.47 14.33
C MET A 32 7.67 -6.73 15.69
N GLU A 33 7.46 -5.81 16.60
CA GLU A 33 7.68 -5.96 18.05
C GLU A 33 6.31 -5.91 18.73
N HIS A 34 5.91 -7.01 19.39
CA HIS A 34 4.53 -7.22 19.85
C HIS A 34 3.52 -7.09 18.69
N GLU A 35 2.67 -6.07 18.69
CA GLU A 35 1.65 -5.81 17.67
C GLU A 35 1.99 -4.64 16.74
N GLU A 36 3.16 -4.03 16.89
CA GLU A 36 3.59 -2.87 16.11
C GLU A 36 4.70 -3.23 15.11
N VAL A 37 4.61 -2.73 13.89
CA VAL A 37 5.74 -2.77 12.94
C VAL A 37 6.76 -1.72 13.36
N VAL A 38 8.02 -2.15 13.55
CA VAL A 38 9.12 -1.28 14.00
C VAL A 38 10.19 -1.07 12.93
N VAL A 39 10.24 -1.93 11.91
CA VAL A 39 11.10 -1.77 10.72
C VAL A 39 10.31 -2.23 9.49
N GLY A 40 10.41 -1.48 8.41
CA GLY A 40 9.89 -1.87 7.09
C GLY A 40 10.95 -1.64 6.02
N VAL A 41 11.08 -2.60 5.11
CA VAL A 41 11.95 -2.51 3.92
C VAL A 41 11.18 -3.05 2.73
N VAL A 42 11.13 -2.28 1.65
CA VAL A 42 10.65 -2.73 0.33
C VAL A 42 11.76 -2.46 -0.68
N TYR A 43 12.21 -3.51 -1.37
CA TYR A 43 13.23 -3.38 -2.41
C TYR A 43 12.63 -3.68 -3.79
N GLU A 44 12.43 -2.63 -4.58
CA GLU A 44 12.01 -2.76 -5.98
C GLU A 44 13.24 -3.07 -6.84
N ILE A 45 13.31 -4.30 -7.32
CA ILE A 45 14.54 -4.91 -7.87
C ILE A 45 14.93 -4.28 -9.21
N ASN A 46 13.96 -4.00 -10.09
CA ASN A 46 14.24 -3.57 -11.45
C ASN A 46 14.77 -2.13 -11.55
N ARG A 47 14.46 -1.30 -10.54
CA ARG A 47 14.92 0.09 -10.45
C ARG A 47 16.10 0.26 -9.49
N ASP A 48 16.48 -0.80 -8.76
CA ASP A 48 17.45 -0.73 -7.68
C ASP A 48 17.06 0.32 -6.63
N GLU A 49 15.77 0.29 -6.22
CA GLU A 49 15.18 1.23 -5.28
C GLU A 49 14.88 0.54 -3.95
N CYS A 50 15.63 0.89 -2.92
CA CYS A 50 15.43 0.42 -1.55
C CYS A 50 14.68 1.46 -0.73
N PHE A 51 13.41 1.19 -0.42
CA PHE A 51 12.56 1.97 0.49
C PHE A 51 12.64 1.36 1.87
N TYR A 52 12.87 2.17 2.90
CA TYR A 52 12.94 1.65 4.27
C TYR A 52 12.60 2.71 5.30
N ALA A 53 12.15 2.24 6.46
CA ALA A 53 11.90 3.06 7.63
C ALA A 53 12.10 2.23 8.91
N TRP A 54 12.32 2.91 10.04
CA TRP A 54 12.34 2.31 11.37
C TRP A 54 11.66 3.23 12.38
N LYS A 55 11.10 2.65 13.43
CA LYS A 55 10.40 3.38 14.50
C LYS A 55 11.31 4.45 15.11
N GLY A 56 10.84 5.71 15.11
CA GLY A 56 11.63 6.87 15.55
C GLY A 56 12.62 7.42 14.53
N GLY A 57 12.71 6.81 13.34
CA GLY A 57 13.52 7.30 12.22
C GLY A 57 12.69 8.08 11.20
N LYS A 58 13.12 8.00 9.95
CA LYS A 58 12.47 8.64 8.79
C LYS A 58 12.25 7.59 7.69
N ALA A 59 11.27 7.85 6.81
CA ALA A 59 11.16 7.08 5.57
C ALA A 59 12.25 7.49 4.59
N MET A 60 12.90 6.51 3.98
CA MET A 60 14.07 6.69 3.13
C MET A 60 13.93 5.93 1.82
N LEU A 61 14.45 6.50 0.73
CA LEU A 61 14.71 5.86 -0.55
C LEU A 61 16.19 5.99 -0.89
N ASN A 62 16.92 4.89 -0.96
CA ASN A 62 18.36 4.87 -1.30
C ASN A 62 19.16 5.92 -0.50
N GLY A 63 18.90 6.04 0.81
CA GLY A 63 19.60 6.97 1.71
C GLY A 63 19.10 8.41 1.66
N LYS A 64 18.05 8.73 0.89
CA LYS A 64 17.41 10.06 0.86
C LYS A 64 16.05 10.02 1.55
N GLU A 65 15.78 11.01 2.39
CA GLU A 65 14.46 11.14 3.04
C GLU A 65 13.36 11.34 2.01
N ILE A 66 12.23 10.65 2.20
CA ILE A 66 11.05 10.70 1.35
C ILE A 66 9.80 11.07 2.16
N HIS A 67 8.82 11.63 1.47
CA HIS A 67 7.52 12.00 2.01
C HIS A 67 6.42 11.66 1.00
N VAL A 68 5.20 11.43 1.49
CA VAL A 68 4.03 11.32 0.63
C VAL A 68 3.80 12.61 -0.16
N SER A 69 3.06 12.51 -1.25
CA SER A 69 2.70 13.67 -2.09
C SER A 69 1.96 14.74 -1.28
N LEU A 70 2.23 16.01 -1.59
CA LEU A 70 1.52 17.16 -1.03
C LEU A 70 0.36 17.62 -1.92
N MET A 71 -0.03 16.84 -2.94
CA MET A 71 -1.15 17.14 -3.83
C MET A 71 -2.45 17.30 -3.02
N PRO A 72 -3.09 18.47 -3.04
CA PRO A 72 -4.28 18.72 -2.22
C PRO A 72 -5.58 18.31 -2.92
N ASP A 73 -5.56 18.18 -4.25
CA ASP A 73 -6.74 17.93 -5.07
C ASP A 73 -6.81 16.48 -5.53
N PHE A 74 -7.87 15.79 -5.12
CA PHE A 74 -8.11 14.40 -5.49
C PHE A 74 -8.26 14.22 -7.00
N ASN A 75 -8.86 15.18 -7.72
CA ASN A 75 -9.02 15.05 -9.17
C ASN A 75 -7.69 15.07 -9.93
N SER A 76 -6.64 15.59 -9.30
CA SER A 76 -5.27 15.59 -9.82
C SER A 76 -4.44 14.40 -9.34
N SER A 77 -5.03 13.50 -8.53
CA SER A 77 -4.33 12.37 -7.92
C SER A 77 -4.12 11.21 -8.89
N LEU A 78 -2.93 10.62 -8.85
CA LEU A 78 -2.63 9.34 -9.48
C LEU A 78 -2.76 8.24 -8.41
N LEU A 79 -3.69 7.31 -8.62
CA LEU A 79 -3.96 6.22 -7.70
C LEU A 79 -3.35 4.91 -8.19
N ALA A 80 -3.08 4.00 -7.27
CA ALA A 80 -2.78 2.62 -7.56
C ALA A 80 -3.82 1.68 -6.92
N THR A 81 -3.98 0.47 -7.47
CA THR A 81 -4.87 -0.56 -6.96
C THR A 81 -4.42 -1.95 -7.41
N GLY A 82 -4.94 -2.97 -6.75
CA GLY A 82 -4.87 -4.36 -7.21
C GLY A 82 -6.24 -4.94 -7.51
N PHE A 83 -6.26 -6.14 -8.07
CA PHE A 83 -7.48 -6.88 -8.36
C PHE A 83 -7.52 -8.17 -7.53
N PRO A 84 -8.69 -8.58 -7.02
CA PRO A 84 -8.80 -9.85 -6.30
C PRO A 84 -8.46 -11.02 -7.24
N TYR A 85 -7.70 -11.99 -6.74
CA TYR A 85 -7.31 -13.18 -7.50
C TYR A 85 -8.23 -14.38 -7.24
N SER A 86 -8.84 -14.46 -6.07
CA SER A 86 -9.60 -15.63 -5.62
C SER A 86 -10.91 -15.30 -4.92
N ASP A 87 -11.01 -14.17 -4.26
CA ASP A 87 -12.27 -13.72 -3.61
C ASP A 87 -13.00 -12.70 -4.49
N PHE A 88 -14.00 -13.16 -5.21
CA PHE A 88 -14.86 -12.33 -6.05
C PHE A 88 -16.18 -11.94 -5.39
N GLY A 89 -16.37 -12.28 -4.11
CA GLY A 89 -17.62 -11.98 -3.39
C GLY A 89 -17.91 -10.48 -3.25
N ARG A 90 -16.89 -9.65 -3.33
CA ARG A 90 -16.98 -8.18 -3.23
C ARG A 90 -16.68 -7.47 -4.56
N LEU A 91 -16.64 -8.20 -5.68
CA LEU A 91 -16.22 -7.67 -6.99
C LEU A 91 -17.10 -6.52 -7.47
N ASP A 92 -18.42 -6.60 -7.30
CA ASP A 92 -19.33 -5.55 -7.75
C ASP A 92 -19.06 -4.23 -7.01
N ALA A 93 -18.90 -4.28 -5.69
CA ALA A 93 -18.53 -3.11 -4.89
C ALA A 93 -17.18 -2.53 -5.33
N TYR A 94 -16.20 -3.40 -5.58
CA TYR A 94 -14.89 -2.99 -6.09
C TYR A 94 -15.00 -2.27 -7.44
N LEU A 95 -15.79 -2.80 -8.38
CA LEU A 95 -15.97 -2.19 -9.70
C LEU A 95 -16.69 -0.84 -9.63
N GLU A 96 -17.62 -0.66 -8.69
CA GLU A 96 -18.27 0.66 -8.46
C GLU A 96 -17.25 1.68 -7.91
N VAL A 97 -16.38 1.29 -6.98
CA VAL A 97 -15.26 2.13 -6.49
C VAL A 97 -14.32 2.48 -7.63
N PHE A 98 -13.87 1.46 -8.38
CA PHE A 98 -12.95 1.64 -9.51
C PHE A 98 -13.52 2.59 -10.56
N LYS A 99 -14.79 2.42 -10.93
CA LYS A 99 -15.51 3.30 -11.85
C LYS A 99 -15.56 4.74 -11.32
N HIS A 100 -15.86 4.92 -10.03
CA HIS A 100 -15.89 6.24 -9.42
C HIS A 100 -14.52 6.93 -9.53
N PHE A 101 -13.44 6.23 -9.16
CA PHE A 101 -12.10 6.83 -9.22
C PHE A 101 -11.59 7.05 -10.64
N MET A 102 -11.97 6.22 -11.62
CA MET A 102 -11.70 6.49 -13.03
C MET A 102 -12.31 7.82 -13.52
N GLN A 103 -13.43 8.23 -12.94
CA GLN A 103 -14.14 9.46 -13.32
C GLN A 103 -13.64 10.70 -12.58
N HIS A 104 -13.00 10.53 -11.41
CA HIS A 104 -12.71 11.62 -10.47
C HIS A 104 -11.23 11.74 -10.10
N ALA A 105 -10.36 10.85 -10.53
CA ALA A 105 -8.91 10.96 -10.35
C ALA A 105 -8.22 11.21 -11.70
N ALA A 106 -7.00 11.69 -11.68
CA ALA A 106 -6.19 11.88 -12.88
C ALA A 106 -5.86 10.57 -13.60
N GLY A 107 -5.84 9.46 -12.85
CA GLY A 107 -5.64 8.12 -13.39
C GLY A 107 -5.45 7.06 -12.33
N ILE A 108 -5.55 5.79 -12.78
CA ILE A 108 -5.32 4.63 -11.92
C ILE A 108 -4.24 3.75 -12.53
N ARG A 109 -3.40 3.15 -11.70
CA ARG A 109 -2.39 2.15 -12.09
C ARG A 109 -2.67 0.82 -11.40
N ARG A 110 -2.36 -0.25 -12.10
CA ARG A 110 -2.38 -1.62 -11.58
C ARG A 110 -1.02 -2.24 -11.87
N LEU A 111 -0.05 -2.01 -10.99
CA LEU A 111 1.32 -2.44 -11.21
C LEU A 111 1.50 -3.94 -10.93
N GLY A 112 0.80 -4.49 -9.93
CA GLY A 112 0.81 -5.92 -9.61
C GLY A 112 1.85 -6.34 -8.59
N SER A 113 2.28 -5.39 -7.77
CA SER A 113 3.10 -5.58 -6.58
C SER A 113 2.61 -4.59 -5.52
N ALA A 114 1.86 -5.07 -4.54
CA ALA A 114 1.27 -4.21 -3.51
C ALA A 114 2.33 -3.50 -2.66
N ALA A 115 3.44 -4.18 -2.37
CA ALA A 115 4.54 -3.56 -1.64
C ALA A 115 5.20 -2.44 -2.46
N ALA A 116 5.38 -2.60 -3.79
CA ALA A 116 5.89 -1.54 -4.65
C ALA A 116 4.89 -0.37 -4.77
N ASP A 117 3.57 -0.65 -4.89
CA ASP A 117 2.54 0.38 -4.93
C ASP A 117 2.56 1.24 -3.66
N LEU A 118 2.65 0.61 -2.47
CA LEU A 118 2.79 1.30 -1.18
C LEU A 118 4.08 2.11 -1.09
N ALA A 119 5.22 1.56 -1.54
CA ALA A 119 6.48 2.27 -1.57
C ALA A 119 6.43 3.53 -2.47
N TYR A 120 5.66 3.44 -3.57
CA TYR A 120 5.45 4.58 -4.46
C TYR A 120 4.50 5.63 -3.87
N VAL A 121 3.54 5.24 -3.04
CA VAL A 121 2.78 6.18 -2.22
C VAL A 121 3.70 6.89 -1.23
N ALA A 122 4.56 6.15 -0.53
CA ALA A 122 5.46 6.71 0.48
C ALA A 122 6.43 7.75 -0.09
N CYS A 123 6.84 7.63 -1.36
CA CYS A 123 7.73 8.61 -2.00
C CYS A 123 7.01 9.66 -2.87
N GLY A 124 5.67 9.72 -2.81
CA GLY A 124 4.86 10.72 -3.48
C GLY A 124 4.70 10.53 -5.00
N ARG A 125 4.96 9.32 -5.53
CA ARG A 125 4.68 8.98 -6.93
C ARG A 125 3.21 8.71 -7.17
N PHE A 126 2.52 8.16 -6.16
CA PHE A 126 1.08 8.00 -6.11
C PHE A 126 0.53 8.78 -4.92
N GLU A 127 -0.66 9.34 -5.07
CA GLU A 127 -1.37 10.00 -3.98
C GLU A 127 -2.10 8.99 -3.10
N GLY A 128 -2.46 7.83 -3.67
CA GLY A 128 -3.14 6.79 -2.91
C GLY A 128 -3.06 5.40 -3.54
N PHE A 129 -3.31 4.40 -2.69
CA PHE A 129 -3.41 2.99 -3.04
C PHE A 129 -4.55 2.35 -2.24
N TYR A 130 -5.32 1.47 -2.86
CA TYR A 130 -6.34 0.67 -2.20
C TYR A 130 -6.43 -0.72 -2.84
N GLU A 131 -6.59 -1.74 -2.00
CA GLU A 131 -6.75 -3.12 -2.45
C GLU A 131 -7.40 -3.97 -1.35
N TYR A 132 -8.11 -5.05 -1.71
CA TYR A 132 -8.56 -6.09 -0.81
C TYR A 132 -8.09 -7.48 -1.28
N GLY A 133 -8.12 -8.47 -0.39
CA GLY A 133 -7.59 -9.81 -0.66
C GLY A 133 -6.07 -9.90 -0.45
N LEU A 134 -5.52 -8.97 0.33
CA LEU A 134 -4.10 -8.89 0.67
C LEU A 134 -3.75 -9.74 1.89
N HIS A 135 -2.49 -10.10 1.98
CA HIS A 135 -1.90 -10.76 3.16
C HIS A 135 -0.96 -9.82 3.90
N ALA A 136 -0.64 -10.17 5.14
CA ALA A 136 0.24 -9.35 5.97
C ALA A 136 1.62 -9.10 5.31
N TRP A 137 2.15 -10.06 4.58
CA TRP A 137 3.45 -9.93 3.92
C TRP A 137 3.43 -8.96 2.72
N ASP A 138 2.28 -8.76 2.08
CA ASP A 138 2.10 -7.80 0.99
C ASP A 138 2.15 -6.35 1.49
N VAL A 139 1.71 -6.11 2.74
CA VAL A 139 1.38 -4.75 3.21
C VAL A 139 2.21 -4.26 4.40
N ALA A 140 2.67 -5.13 5.30
CA ALA A 140 3.23 -4.70 6.59
C ALA A 140 4.41 -3.72 6.43
N ALA A 141 5.36 -4.01 5.56
CA ALA A 141 6.51 -3.14 5.33
C ALA A 141 6.10 -1.83 4.62
N GLY A 142 5.36 -1.94 3.52
CA GLY A 142 4.94 -0.78 2.72
C GLY A 142 4.04 0.18 3.50
N ALA A 143 3.06 -0.34 4.25
CA ALA A 143 2.17 0.45 5.09
C ALA A 143 2.95 1.24 6.16
N PHE A 144 3.88 0.58 6.84
CA PHE A 144 4.75 1.25 7.82
C PHE A 144 5.60 2.36 7.18
N ILE A 145 6.18 2.13 6.00
CA ILE A 145 6.96 3.16 5.28
C ILE A 145 6.06 4.35 4.91
N VAL A 146 4.80 4.11 4.46
CA VAL A 146 3.83 5.19 4.18
C VAL A 146 3.56 6.02 5.42
N GLN A 147 3.30 5.39 6.57
CA GLN A 147 3.07 6.10 7.83
C GLN A 147 4.30 6.93 8.24
N MET A 148 5.50 6.37 8.13
CA MET A 148 6.75 7.08 8.44
C MET A 148 7.07 8.21 7.45
N ALA A 149 6.50 8.15 6.23
CA ALA A 149 6.56 9.22 5.23
C ALA A 149 5.51 10.32 5.42
N GLY A 150 4.68 10.23 6.47
CA GLY A 150 3.62 11.20 6.79
C GLY A 150 2.29 10.93 6.08
N GLY A 151 2.10 9.74 5.52
CA GLY A 151 0.84 9.27 4.96
C GLY A 151 -0.08 8.62 6.00
N GLU A 152 -1.32 8.38 5.60
CA GLU A 152 -2.35 7.72 6.39
C GLU A 152 -2.63 6.33 5.82
N VAL A 153 -2.82 5.34 6.70
CA VAL A 153 -3.11 3.95 6.33
C VAL A 153 -4.19 3.41 7.24
N THR A 154 -5.27 2.87 6.64
CA THR A 154 -6.38 2.24 7.37
C THR A 154 -6.91 1.02 6.60
N ASP A 155 -7.77 0.23 7.22
CA ASP A 155 -8.66 -0.68 6.51
C ASP A 155 -9.83 0.07 5.84
N PHE A 156 -10.77 -0.63 5.22
CA PHE A 156 -11.90 -0.03 4.51
C PHE A 156 -12.96 0.61 5.44
N LYS A 157 -12.85 0.36 6.77
CA LYS A 157 -13.69 0.98 7.80
C LYS A 157 -13.06 2.24 8.40
N GLY A 158 -11.81 2.55 8.05
CA GLY A 158 -11.03 3.60 8.68
C GLY A 158 -10.39 3.17 10.00
N GLU A 159 -10.28 1.85 10.26
CA GLU A 159 -9.70 1.27 11.47
C GLU A 159 -8.26 0.78 11.22
N ASN A 160 -7.60 0.25 12.27
CA ASN A 160 -6.19 -0.12 12.22
C ASN A 160 -5.93 -1.59 11.85
N ASN A 161 -6.94 -2.34 11.36
CA ASN A 161 -6.77 -3.76 11.06
C ASN A 161 -6.25 -4.04 9.63
N PHE A 162 -5.52 -3.11 9.02
CA PHE A 162 -5.05 -3.21 7.65
C PHE A 162 -3.96 -4.27 7.41
N ILE A 163 -3.20 -4.69 8.43
CA ILE A 163 -2.16 -5.73 8.25
C ILE A 163 -2.80 -7.12 8.16
N PHE A 164 -3.77 -7.42 9.02
CA PHE A 164 -4.37 -8.75 9.12
C PHE A 164 -5.83 -8.79 8.62
N GLY A 165 -6.42 -7.65 8.29
CA GLY A 165 -7.80 -7.51 7.82
C GLY A 165 -8.00 -7.79 6.33
N ALA A 166 -6.92 -8.09 5.60
CA ALA A 166 -6.92 -8.39 4.16
C ALA A 166 -7.39 -7.24 3.26
N GLU A 167 -7.49 -6.02 3.76
CA GLU A 167 -7.89 -4.83 2.99
C GLU A 167 -7.17 -3.58 3.52
N LEU A 168 -6.81 -2.67 2.60
CA LEU A 168 -6.01 -1.51 2.95
C LEU A 168 -6.33 -0.32 2.04
N ILE A 169 -6.32 0.88 2.64
CA ILE A 169 -6.27 2.18 1.98
C ILE A 169 -5.03 2.90 2.51
N ALA A 170 -4.18 3.39 1.62
CA ALA A 170 -3.00 4.19 1.97
C ALA A 170 -2.91 5.41 1.08
N GLY A 171 -2.49 6.57 1.63
CA GLY A 171 -2.34 7.77 0.81
C GLY A 171 -1.86 8.98 1.58
N ASN A 172 -1.72 10.09 0.87
CA ASN A 172 -1.67 11.39 1.51
C ASN A 172 -3.04 11.73 2.11
N ASN A 173 -3.11 12.64 3.06
CA ASN A 173 -4.35 12.94 3.78
C ASN A 173 -5.57 13.27 2.90
N PRO A 174 -5.46 14.10 1.84
CA PRO A 174 -6.60 14.37 0.95
C PRO A 174 -7.09 13.13 0.19
N ALA A 175 -6.17 12.36 -0.38
CA ALA A 175 -6.52 11.18 -1.15
C ALA A 175 -7.07 10.05 -0.26
N HIS A 176 -6.43 9.79 0.88
CA HIS A 176 -6.91 8.79 1.84
C HIS A 176 -8.35 9.08 2.28
N ARG A 177 -8.65 10.32 2.67
CA ARG A 177 -10.00 10.73 3.12
C ARG A 177 -11.07 10.52 2.06
N GLU A 178 -10.79 10.91 0.80
CA GLU A 178 -11.77 10.74 -0.28
C GLU A 178 -11.91 9.26 -0.66
N MET A 179 -10.82 8.49 -0.69
CA MET A 179 -10.87 7.05 -0.94
C MET A 179 -11.67 6.34 0.15
N LEU A 180 -11.40 6.62 1.43
CA LEU A 180 -12.12 6.00 2.56
C LEU A 180 -13.62 6.28 2.47
N LYS A 181 -14.02 7.52 2.19
CA LYS A 181 -15.43 7.91 2.05
C LYS A 181 -16.14 7.10 0.96
N VAL A 182 -15.54 6.99 -0.23
CA VAL A 182 -16.14 6.26 -1.36
C VAL A 182 -16.14 4.76 -1.11
N ILE A 183 -15.04 4.22 -0.60
CA ILE A 183 -14.89 2.78 -0.36
C ILE A 183 -15.86 2.33 0.73
N SER A 184 -15.91 3.02 1.88
CA SER A 184 -16.81 2.64 2.97
C SER A 184 -18.29 2.68 2.55
N GLU A 185 -18.68 3.64 1.69
CA GLU A 185 -20.04 3.69 1.13
C GLU A 185 -20.34 2.48 0.24
N LYS A 186 -19.45 2.13 -0.69
CA LYS A 186 -19.69 1.08 -1.69
C LYS A 186 -19.56 -0.33 -1.13
N PHE A 187 -18.67 -0.51 -0.15
CA PHE A 187 -18.50 -1.79 0.54
C PHE A 187 -19.46 -1.99 1.72
N ASN A 188 -20.29 -0.99 2.05
CA ASN A 188 -21.23 -1.00 3.19
C ASN A 188 -20.53 -1.29 4.53
N CYS A 189 -19.40 -0.65 4.76
CA CYS A 189 -18.60 -0.81 5.98
C CYS A 189 -19.02 0.17 7.08
#